data_9f92a534e2ab0742afd35c3d7ce2a1d6
#
_entry.id   9f92a534e2ab0742afd35c3d7ce2a1d6
#
_cell.length_a   1.000
_cell.length_b   1.000
_cell.length_c   1.000
_cell.angle_alpha   90.00
_cell.angle_beta   90.00
_cell.angle_gamma   90.00
#
_symmetry.space_group_name_H-M   'P 1'
#
loop_
_entity.id
_entity.type
_entity.pdbx_description
1 polymer ?
#
loop_
_entity_poly.entity_id
_entity_poly.type
_entity_poly.pdbx_seq_one_letter_code
_entity_poly.pdbx_strand_id
1 'polypeptide(L)'
;APRVHIFNVPLGNDLCDVTAQWVLQSAAADPLAISNNILLLPNNRAIKSMTEAFVRQAAPGMLLPRMVAVGDMQLDEALGPMLDPIDADIAIWPAIGSFDRLMLLAKLVNDHKPRDAALSPAEALRLARKLADLIDELEVDLVDFTQIQDIAIDADLAGHWQSAYGQLLLILPAYHAALSARKLMGPAERRNHLIAALERRLAENVVESPIITTSAKAVARVLRRVALMPNGHVILPGVDLALSDERWDDLSAATDDAQGFGRRRNVEVHPQFHLKHLLELMGIDRSEIDVLPTAQSEPKGAAISEIFCLPEHSVQWQGLPAVRKSLPHAKWLEAEDSAQEAKAIAVRIRGALEVAHKRTALITPDRELAVRVAGQLRRWGIQVDDSAGIPLLQTPPGTLALALVDAISSRFSASAILAIAKHPLTFAGAERLAWLDHVRELDLALRGTPNGVGLSAITRRLQAARKPDEQLMTWWSEVATLLAPLERTDSKPFNDVLSTLRDVATSLTDGAI
;
A
#
# COMPACT_ATOMS: atom_id res chain seq x y z
N ALA A 1 10.27 14.84 36.66
CA ALA A 1 9.48 14.57 35.44
C ALA A 1 8.85 13.19 35.60
N PRO A 2 7.64 12.93 35.09
CA PRO A 2 7.09 11.59 35.05
C PRO A 2 8.04 10.69 34.23
N ARG A 3 8.23 9.46 34.68
CA ARG A 3 9.05 8.49 33.94
C ARG A 3 8.41 8.19 32.61
N VAL A 4 9.17 8.27 31.54
CA VAL A 4 8.72 7.95 30.18
C VAL A 4 8.93 6.46 29.94
N HIS A 5 7.89 5.77 29.44
CA HIS A 5 7.95 4.34 29.15
C HIS A 5 8.15 4.10 27.64
N ILE A 6 9.38 4.33 27.20
CA ILE A 6 9.78 4.15 25.80
C ILE A 6 10.96 3.19 25.71
N PHE A 7 10.86 2.24 24.80
CA PHE A 7 11.83 1.15 24.65
C PHE A 7 12.30 1.07 23.20
N ASN A 8 13.55 0.68 23.04
CA ASN A 8 14.15 0.39 21.73
C ASN A 8 14.41 -1.11 21.60
N VAL A 9 14.05 -1.66 20.43
CA VAL A 9 14.56 -2.96 19.99
C VAL A 9 15.80 -2.70 19.15
N PRO A 10 17.01 -3.13 19.58
CA PRO A 10 18.25 -2.83 18.88
C PRO A 10 18.26 -3.35 17.43
N LEU A 11 18.99 -2.65 16.57
CA LEU A 11 19.23 -3.05 15.19
C LEU A 11 19.72 -4.50 15.09
N GLY A 12 19.17 -5.25 14.14
CA GLY A 12 19.50 -6.66 13.91
C GLY A 12 18.66 -7.67 14.69
N ASN A 13 17.74 -7.20 15.54
CA ASN A 13 16.76 -8.04 16.23
C ASN A 13 15.39 -7.96 15.55
N ASP A 14 14.60 -9.03 15.66
CA ASP A 14 13.22 -9.04 15.16
C ASP A 14 12.29 -8.33 16.15
N LEU A 15 11.72 -7.20 15.73
CA LEU A 15 10.83 -6.40 16.55
C LEU A 15 9.65 -7.21 17.11
N CYS A 16 9.03 -8.04 16.27
CA CYS A 16 7.85 -8.80 16.68
C CYS A 16 8.21 -9.88 17.69
N ASP A 17 9.32 -10.59 17.48
CA ASP A 17 9.78 -11.65 18.39
C ASP A 17 10.18 -11.07 19.75
N VAL A 18 10.94 -9.96 19.76
CA VAL A 18 11.35 -9.29 21.01
C VAL A 18 10.15 -8.73 21.76
N THR A 19 9.23 -8.07 21.04
CA THR A 19 8.01 -7.52 21.65
C THR A 19 7.12 -8.62 22.21
N ALA A 20 6.88 -9.69 21.46
CA ALA A 20 6.07 -10.82 21.92
C ALA A 20 6.68 -11.46 23.17
N GLN A 21 8.00 -11.71 23.17
CA GLN A 21 8.71 -12.26 24.32
C GLN A 21 8.57 -11.36 25.55
N TRP A 22 8.75 -10.05 25.38
CA TRP A 22 8.63 -9.09 26.47
C TRP A 22 7.22 -9.04 27.06
N VAL A 23 6.18 -9.04 26.21
CA VAL A 23 4.77 -9.07 26.66
C VAL A 23 4.46 -10.36 27.41
N LEU A 24 4.92 -11.51 26.91
CA LEU A 24 4.73 -12.81 27.56
C LEU A 24 5.42 -12.87 28.93
N GLN A 25 6.62 -12.32 29.04
CA GLN A 25 7.35 -12.25 30.30
C GLN A 25 6.69 -11.31 31.32
N SER A 26 6.17 -10.18 30.88
CA SER A 26 5.47 -9.20 31.71
C SER A 26 4.18 -9.76 32.30
N ALA A 27 3.53 -10.69 31.63
CA ALA A 27 2.28 -11.33 32.03
C ALA A 27 2.48 -12.76 32.60
N ALA A 28 3.71 -13.17 32.91
CA ALA A 28 4.02 -14.53 33.34
C ALA A 28 3.28 -14.97 34.64
N ALA A 29 2.86 -14.01 35.48
CA ALA A 29 2.11 -14.29 36.70
C ALA A 29 0.61 -14.56 36.46
N ASP A 30 0.05 -14.01 35.41
CA ASP A 30 -1.36 -14.20 35.00
C ASP A 30 -1.48 -14.26 33.48
N PRO A 31 -1.64 -15.47 32.89
CA PRO A 31 -1.79 -15.62 31.44
C PRO A 31 -3.01 -14.92 30.86
N LEU A 32 -4.06 -14.65 31.64
CA LEU A 32 -5.23 -13.91 31.20
C LEU A 32 -4.96 -12.41 31.09
N ALA A 33 -3.99 -11.88 31.84
CA ALA A 33 -3.60 -10.46 31.77
C ALA A 33 -3.09 -10.05 30.38
N ILE A 34 -2.61 -11.00 29.57
CA ILE A 34 -2.21 -10.73 28.18
C ILE A 34 -3.39 -10.23 27.35
N SER A 35 -4.57 -10.77 27.55
CA SER A 35 -5.78 -10.37 26.80
C SER A 35 -6.25 -8.95 27.13
N ASN A 36 -5.81 -8.36 28.23
CA ASN A 36 -6.10 -6.99 28.62
C ASN A 36 -5.19 -5.97 27.91
N ASN A 37 -4.07 -6.45 27.34
CA ASN A 37 -3.18 -5.57 26.58
C ASN A 37 -3.75 -5.27 25.20
N ILE A 38 -3.57 -4.03 24.76
CA ILE A 38 -3.92 -3.58 23.42
C ILE A 38 -2.62 -3.21 22.70
N LEU A 39 -2.31 -3.92 21.62
CA LEU A 39 -1.18 -3.63 20.75
C LEU A 39 -1.62 -2.78 19.58
N LEU A 40 -1.14 -1.55 19.53
CA LEU A 40 -1.32 -0.61 18.41
C LEU A 40 -0.14 -0.78 17.44
N LEU A 41 -0.42 -1.27 16.25
CA LEU A 41 0.56 -1.65 15.24
C LEU A 41 0.44 -0.76 13.99
N PRO A 42 1.49 -0.63 13.16
CA PRO A 42 1.46 0.30 12.03
C PRO A 42 0.46 -0.10 10.93
N ASN A 43 0.24 -1.39 10.69
CA ASN A 43 -0.63 -1.89 9.63
C ASN A 43 -1.02 -3.36 9.86
N ASN A 44 -1.94 -3.88 9.02
CA ASN A 44 -2.41 -5.26 9.10
C ASN A 44 -1.31 -6.32 8.88
N ARG A 45 -0.27 -6.02 8.12
CA ARG A 45 0.89 -6.92 7.96
C ARG A 45 1.67 -7.05 9.27
N ALA A 46 1.83 -5.96 10.01
CA ALA A 46 2.45 -5.99 11.33
C ALA A 46 1.61 -6.81 12.32
N ILE A 47 0.27 -6.74 12.24
CA ILE A 47 -0.62 -7.60 13.03
C ILE A 47 -0.35 -9.08 12.72
N LYS A 48 -0.29 -9.45 11.44
CA LYS A 48 0.02 -10.83 11.04
C LYS A 48 1.37 -11.29 11.58
N SER A 49 2.42 -10.49 11.39
CA SER A 49 3.78 -10.82 11.86
C SER A 49 3.85 -10.94 13.38
N MET A 50 3.16 -10.05 14.10
CA MET A 50 3.08 -10.08 15.56
C MET A 50 2.30 -11.30 16.06
N THR A 51 1.17 -11.62 15.41
CA THR A 51 0.41 -12.85 15.71
C THR A 51 1.28 -14.10 15.54
N GLU A 52 2.02 -14.19 14.43
CA GLU A 52 2.95 -15.30 14.20
C GLU A 52 4.07 -15.36 15.26
N ALA A 53 4.57 -14.20 15.73
CA ALA A 53 5.57 -14.15 16.79
C ALA A 53 5.01 -14.69 18.12
N PHE A 54 3.79 -14.31 18.49
CA PHE A 54 3.11 -14.85 19.66
C PHE A 54 2.87 -16.37 19.52
N VAL A 55 2.36 -16.82 18.38
CA VAL A 55 2.13 -18.27 18.14
C VAL A 55 3.41 -19.10 18.26
N ARG A 56 4.56 -18.55 17.86
CA ARG A 56 5.85 -19.26 17.99
C ARG A 56 6.32 -19.39 19.43
N GLN A 57 5.97 -18.44 20.30
CA GLN A 57 6.54 -18.29 21.64
C GLN A 57 5.56 -18.63 22.77
N ALA A 58 4.27 -18.55 22.50
CA ALA A 58 3.22 -18.80 23.48
C ALA A 58 2.95 -20.29 23.68
N ALA A 59 2.49 -20.63 24.88
CA ALA A 59 1.97 -21.96 25.14
C ALA A 59 0.65 -22.21 24.36
N PRO A 60 0.36 -23.46 23.95
CA PRO A 60 -0.90 -23.78 23.28
C PRO A 60 -2.12 -23.38 24.13
N GLY A 61 -3.10 -22.73 23.50
CA GLY A 61 -4.35 -22.33 24.18
C GLY A 61 -4.29 -20.96 24.87
N MET A 62 -3.22 -20.17 24.69
CA MET A 62 -3.12 -18.81 25.22
C MET A 62 -4.01 -17.85 24.45
N LEU A 63 -4.69 -16.94 25.16
CA LEU A 63 -5.37 -15.79 24.56
C LEU A 63 -4.33 -14.76 24.11
N LEU A 64 -4.50 -14.25 22.88
CA LEU A 64 -3.64 -13.20 22.37
C LEU A 64 -4.11 -11.81 22.81
N PRO A 65 -3.20 -10.82 22.90
CA PRO A 65 -3.59 -9.44 23.10
C PRO A 65 -4.44 -8.94 21.90
N ARG A 66 -5.28 -7.96 22.16
CA ARG A 66 -6.00 -7.29 21.08
C ARG A 66 -5.03 -6.48 20.24
N MET A 67 -5.04 -6.66 18.91
CA MET A 67 -4.15 -5.97 17.98
C MET A 67 -4.95 -5.05 17.06
N VAL A 68 -4.49 -3.82 16.89
CA VAL A 68 -5.15 -2.77 16.10
C VAL A 68 -4.15 -2.09 15.19
N ALA A 69 -4.46 -1.98 13.90
CA ALA A 69 -3.64 -1.26 12.92
C ALA A 69 -3.98 0.24 12.93
N VAL A 70 -3.13 1.07 13.54
CA VAL A 70 -3.33 2.53 13.63
C VAL A 70 -2.94 3.28 12.35
N GLY A 71 -2.27 2.62 11.42
CA GLY A 71 -1.89 3.19 10.12
C GLY A 71 -2.91 2.92 9.01
N ASP A 72 -3.91 2.08 9.25
CA ASP A 72 -4.90 1.71 8.25
C ASP A 72 -5.95 2.83 8.05
N MET A 73 -6.46 2.95 6.83
CA MET A 73 -7.51 3.92 6.49
C MET A 73 -8.88 3.52 7.07
N GLN A 74 -9.05 2.25 7.45
CA GLN A 74 -10.25 1.70 8.11
C GLN A 74 -10.10 1.64 9.63
N LEU A 75 -9.41 2.63 10.20
CA LEU A 75 -9.08 2.69 11.61
C LEU A 75 -10.28 2.59 12.56
N ASP A 76 -11.44 3.09 12.15
CA ASP A 76 -12.68 3.11 12.96
C ASP A 76 -13.23 1.72 13.24
N GLU A 77 -13.22 0.79 12.29
CA GLU A 77 -13.67 -0.58 12.51
C GLU A 77 -12.81 -1.29 13.57
N ALA A 78 -11.51 -1.05 13.50
CA ALA A 78 -10.54 -1.64 14.43
C ALA A 78 -10.60 -1.01 15.84
N LEU A 79 -10.86 0.29 15.92
CA LEU A 79 -10.92 1.04 17.18
C LEU A 79 -12.32 1.09 17.80
N GLY A 80 -13.39 0.66 17.09
CA GLY A 80 -14.78 0.86 17.46
C GLY A 80 -15.08 0.79 18.96
N PRO A 81 -14.81 -0.33 19.67
CA PRO A 81 -15.06 -0.43 21.12
C PRO A 81 -14.17 0.48 21.99
N MET A 82 -13.03 0.97 21.48
CA MET A 82 -12.18 1.91 22.20
C MET A 82 -12.66 3.36 22.07
N LEU A 83 -13.43 3.64 21.02
CA LEU A 83 -13.96 4.97 20.72
C LEU A 83 -15.43 5.13 21.12
N ASP A 84 -16.10 4.07 21.57
CA ASP A 84 -17.51 4.10 22.00
C ASP A 84 -17.66 4.62 23.45
N PRO A 85 -18.56 5.58 23.71
CA PRO A 85 -19.23 6.43 22.73
C PRO A 85 -18.23 7.42 22.09
N ILE A 86 -18.25 7.55 20.76
CA ILE A 86 -17.57 8.67 20.11
C ILE A 86 -18.16 9.94 20.70
N ASP A 87 -17.32 10.83 21.21
CA ASP A 87 -17.76 12.10 21.76
C ASP A 87 -18.76 12.78 20.83
N ALA A 88 -19.97 13.02 21.34
CA ALA A 88 -21.05 13.66 20.58
C ALA A 88 -20.69 15.06 20.06
N ASP A 89 -19.62 15.65 20.60
CA ASP A 89 -19.18 17.02 20.27
C ASP A 89 -18.36 17.11 18.98
N ILE A 90 -17.85 15.99 18.44
CA ILE A 90 -17.14 15.99 17.14
C ILE A 90 -17.75 14.93 16.24
N ALA A 91 -18.55 15.37 15.29
CA ALA A 91 -19.09 14.50 14.26
C ALA A 91 -17.95 14.05 13.31
N ILE A 92 -17.42 12.84 13.51
CA ILE A 92 -16.51 12.21 12.55
C ILE A 92 -17.37 11.61 11.44
N TRP A 93 -17.46 12.31 10.33
CA TRP A 93 -18.24 11.84 9.18
C TRP A 93 -17.56 10.66 8.50
N PRO A 94 -18.32 9.82 7.76
CA PRO A 94 -17.75 8.73 7.00
C PRO A 94 -16.83 9.25 5.89
N ALA A 95 -15.82 8.45 5.53
CA ALA A 95 -14.96 8.76 4.40
C ALA A 95 -15.73 8.64 3.08
N ILE A 96 -15.43 9.52 2.14
CA ILE A 96 -15.93 9.38 0.77
C ILE A 96 -15.37 8.10 0.13
N GLY A 97 -16.22 7.35 -0.59
CA GLY A 97 -15.76 6.18 -1.36
C GLY A 97 -14.71 6.54 -2.39
N SER A 98 -13.75 5.66 -2.63
CA SER A 98 -12.61 5.93 -3.53
C SER A 98 -13.03 6.29 -4.95
N PHE A 99 -14.07 5.65 -5.47
CA PHE A 99 -14.62 5.95 -6.80
C PHE A 99 -15.33 7.31 -6.83
N ASP A 100 -16.19 7.60 -5.85
CA ASP A 100 -16.92 8.87 -5.76
C ASP A 100 -15.95 10.05 -5.59
N ARG A 101 -14.87 9.84 -4.81
CA ARG A 101 -13.79 10.82 -4.65
C ARG A 101 -13.09 11.10 -5.97
N LEU A 102 -12.74 10.05 -6.72
CA LEU A 102 -12.10 10.19 -8.03
C LEU A 102 -12.99 10.96 -9.01
N MET A 103 -14.28 10.64 -9.05
CA MET A 103 -15.25 11.34 -9.90
C MET A 103 -15.46 12.80 -9.49
N LEU A 104 -15.54 13.07 -8.20
CA LEU A 104 -15.64 14.43 -7.66
C LEU A 104 -14.41 15.27 -8.04
N LEU A 105 -13.21 14.74 -7.81
CA LEU A 105 -11.96 15.43 -8.15
C LEU A 105 -11.81 15.62 -9.67
N ALA A 106 -12.16 14.63 -10.49
CA ALA A 106 -12.12 14.76 -11.94
C ALA A 106 -13.07 15.85 -12.44
N LYS A 107 -14.25 15.95 -11.84
CA LYS A 107 -15.19 17.05 -12.13
C LYS A 107 -14.59 18.40 -11.74
N LEU A 108 -14.05 18.54 -10.54
CA LEU A 108 -13.45 19.79 -10.07
C LEU A 108 -12.24 20.20 -10.92
N VAL A 109 -11.38 19.26 -11.31
CA VAL A 109 -10.27 19.51 -12.26
C VAL A 109 -10.81 20.03 -13.60
N ASN A 110 -11.86 19.43 -14.12
CA ASN A 110 -12.44 19.89 -15.37
C ASN A 110 -13.14 21.26 -15.25
N ASP A 111 -13.81 21.54 -14.13
CA ASP A 111 -14.53 22.79 -13.91
C ASP A 111 -13.58 23.98 -13.69
N HIS A 112 -12.37 23.74 -13.12
CA HIS A 112 -11.37 24.78 -12.80
C HIS A 112 -10.17 24.77 -13.77
N LYS A 113 -10.25 24.05 -14.89
CA LYS A 113 -9.19 24.06 -15.90
C LYS A 113 -9.06 25.44 -16.59
N PRO A 114 -7.87 25.82 -17.09
CA PRO A 114 -7.72 26.99 -17.95
C PRO A 114 -8.66 26.93 -19.15
N ARG A 115 -9.17 28.10 -19.57
CA ARG A 115 -10.15 28.19 -20.69
C ARG A 115 -9.64 27.59 -22.00
N ASP A 116 -8.33 27.61 -22.20
CA ASP A 116 -7.66 27.14 -23.42
C ASP A 116 -7.22 25.66 -23.34
N ALA A 117 -7.40 25.01 -22.20
CA ALA A 117 -7.04 23.60 -22.02
C ALA A 117 -8.22 22.67 -22.28
N ALA A 118 -8.16 21.93 -23.39
CA ALA A 118 -9.07 20.81 -23.62
C ALA A 118 -8.55 19.57 -22.91
N LEU A 119 -9.16 19.18 -21.77
CA LEU A 119 -8.85 17.94 -21.09
C LEU A 119 -9.80 16.84 -21.58
N SER A 120 -9.25 15.72 -21.99
CA SER A 120 -10.03 14.51 -22.21
C SER A 120 -10.50 13.93 -20.86
N PRO A 121 -11.60 13.17 -20.81
CA PRO A 121 -12.05 12.52 -19.59
C PRO A 121 -10.97 11.63 -18.94
N ALA A 122 -10.16 10.95 -19.74
CA ALA A 122 -9.05 10.12 -19.25
C ALA A 122 -7.93 10.94 -18.60
N GLU A 123 -7.63 12.13 -19.12
CA GLU A 123 -6.65 13.05 -18.53
C GLU A 123 -7.17 13.64 -17.22
N ALA A 124 -8.45 14.05 -17.18
CA ALA A 124 -9.06 14.53 -15.95
C ALA A 124 -9.03 13.48 -14.84
N LEU A 125 -9.29 12.21 -15.15
CA LEU A 125 -9.20 11.10 -14.19
C LEU A 125 -7.76 10.85 -13.73
N ARG A 126 -6.76 10.94 -14.62
CA ARG A 126 -5.34 10.79 -14.23
C ARG A 126 -4.88 11.91 -13.30
N LEU A 127 -5.26 13.14 -13.59
CA LEU A 127 -4.97 14.29 -12.74
C LEU A 127 -5.70 14.18 -11.40
N ALA A 128 -6.97 13.78 -11.40
CA ALA A 128 -7.75 13.58 -10.19
C ALA A 128 -7.12 12.54 -9.24
N ARG A 129 -6.57 11.44 -9.79
CA ARG A 129 -5.88 10.43 -9.00
C ARG A 129 -4.64 11.00 -8.33
N LYS A 130 -3.78 11.70 -9.10
CA LYS A 130 -2.58 12.34 -8.54
C LYS A 130 -2.92 13.42 -7.50
N LEU A 131 -4.02 14.15 -7.73
CA LEU A 131 -4.51 15.14 -6.78
C LEU A 131 -5.02 14.48 -5.49
N ALA A 132 -5.70 13.35 -5.59
CA ALA A 132 -6.12 12.57 -4.43
C ALA A 132 -4.92 12.12 -3.59
N ASP A 133 -3.88 11.59 -4.25
CA ASP A 133 -2.64 11.16 -3.60
C ASP A 133 -1.95 12.34 -2.89
N LEU A 134 -1.85 13.50 -3.55
CA LEU A 134 -1.26 14.72 -2.97
C LEU A 134 -2.06 15.21 -1.75
N ILE A 135 -3.38 15.23 -1.83
CA ILE A 135 -4.23 15.64 -0.70
C ILE A 135 -3.98 14.70 0.49
N ASP A 136 -3.92 13.39 0.25
CA ASP A 136 -3.68 12.41 1.31
C ASP A 136 -2.29 12.57 1.92
N GLU A 137 -1.26 12.84 1.13
CA GLU A 137 0.09 13.11 1.63
C GLU A 137 0.13 14.36 2.52
N LEU A 138 -0.48 15.46 2.10
CA LEU A 138 -0.54 16.70 2.88
C LEU A 138 -1.30 16.50 4.20
N GLU A 139 -2.43 15.81 4.16
CA GLU A 139 -3.23 15.51 5.34
C GLU A 139 -2.49 14.56 6.31
N VAL A 140 -1.83 13.53 5.80
CA VAL A 140 -1.05 12.58 6.62
C VAL A 140 0.11 13.26 7.31
N ASP A 141 0.80 14.16 6.62
CA ASP A 141 1.92 14.93 7.17
C ASP A 141 1.47 16.16 7.98
N LEU A 142 0.16 16.41 8.09
CA LEU A 142 -0.42 17.58 8.77
C LEU A 142 0.15 18.92 8.25
N VAL A 143 0.43 18.98 6.95
CA VAL A 143 0.96 20.17 6.29
C VAL A 143 -0.19 21.12 5.99
N ASP A 144 -0.09 22.35 6.51
CA ASP A 144 -0.99 23.41 6.09
C ASP A 144 -0.71 23.79 4.65
N PHE A 145 -1.71 23.64 3.81
CA PHE A 145 -1.63 23.91 2.39
C PHE A 145 -1.17 25.34 2.06
N THR A 146 -1.47 26.30 2.94
CA THR A 146 -1.02 27.68 2.77
C THR A 146 0.51 27.84 2.84
N GLN A 147 1.20 26.94 3.53
CA GLN A 147 2.67 26.95 3.64
C GLN A 147 3.38 26.53 2.34
N ILE A 148 2.68 25.90 1.39
CA ILE A 148 3.25 25.55 0.09
C ILE A 148 3.57 26.80 -0.74
N GLN A 149 2.94 27.94 -0.44
CA GLN A 149 3.20 29.23 -1.12
C GLN A 149 4.65 29.71 -0.95
N ASP A 150 5.25 29.41 0.19
CA ASP A 150 6.56 29.93 0.57
C ASP A 150 7.72 29.07 0.05
N ILE A 151 7.42 28.00 -0.70
CA ILE A 151 8.46 27.15 -1.29
C ILE A 151 9.16 27.93 -2.41
N ALA A 152 10.43 28.27 -2.20
CA ALA A 152 11.28 28.88 -3.21
C ALA A 152 11.51 27.89 -4.38
N ILE A 153 11.03 28.26 -5.56
CA ILE A 153 11.12 27.45 -6.77
C ILE A 153 12.07 28.12 -7.76
N ASP A 154 12.83 27.29 -8.45
CA ASP A 154 13.72 27.74 -9.53
C ASP A 154 12.94 28.58 -10.55
N ALA A 155 13.53 29.71 -10.99
CA ALA A 155 12.88 30.70 -11.85
C ALA A 155 12.33 30.09 -13.16
N ASP A 156 12.98 29.06 -13.69
CA ASP A 156 12.56 28.38 -14.91
C ASP A 156 11.30 27.51 -14.75
N LEU A 157 11.00 27.07 -13.52
CA LEU A 157 9.82 26.29 -13.18
C LEU A 157 8.68 27.14 -12.61
N ALA A 158 8.96 28.40 -12.27
CA ALA A 158 8.02 29.27 -11.55
C ALA A 158 6.69 29.48 -12.28
N GLY A 159 6.69 29.58 -13.61
CA GLY A 159 5.46 29.78 -14.39
C GLY A 159 4.50 28.60 -14.36
N HIS A 160 5.02 27.39 -14.55
CA HIS A 160 4.20 26.15 -14.48
C HIS A 160 3.71 25.87 -13.06
N TRP A 161 4.58 26.11 -12.09
CA TRP A 161 4.23 25.95 -10.69
C TRP A 161 3.14 26.91 -10.25
N GLN A 162 3.26 28.19 -10.56
CA GLN A 162 2.26 29.21 -10.21
C GLN A 162 0.89 28.86 -10.81
N SER A 163 0.86 28.37 -12.06
CA SER A 163 -0.39 27.93 -12.69
C SER A 163 -1.00 26.72 -12.00
N ALA A 164 -0.19 25.67 -11.72
CA ALA A 164 -0.65 24.47 -11.04
C ALA A 164 -1.09 24.78 -9.60
N TYR A 165 -0.32 25.59 -8.88
CA TYR A 165 -0.65 26.04 -7.54
C TYR A 165 -1.93 26.88 -7.52
N GLY A 166 -2.10 27.81 -8.46
CA GLY A 166 -3.33 28.59 -8.60
C GLY A 166 -4.58 27.72 -8.81
N GLN A 167 -4.47 26.63 -9.59
CA GLN A 167 -5.57 25.67 -9.75
C GLN A 167 -5.85 24.92 -8.45
N LEU A 168 -4.83 24.52 -7.74
CA LEU A 168 -4.92 23.80 -6.48
C LEU A 168 -5.64 24.63 -5.41
N LEU A 169 -5.35 25.93 -5.34
CA LEU A 169 -6.03 26.91 -4.45
C LEU A 169 -7.53 27.02 -4.74
N LEU A 170 -7.99 26.77 -5.96
CA LEU A 170 -9.40 26.77 -6.32
C LEU A 170 -10.07 25.43 -6.05
N ILE A 171 -9.37 24.34 -6.34
CA ILE A 171 -9.93 22.97 -6.26
C ILE A 171 -10.07 22.51 -4.80
N LEU A 172 -9.09 22.76 -3.93
CA LEU A 172 -9.12 22.28 -2.56
C LEU A 172 -10.29 22.83 -1.73
N PRO A 173 -10.55 24.13 -1.68
CA PRO A 173 -11.73 24.65 -0.99
C PRO A 173 -13.04 24.12 -1.55
N ALA A 174 -13.13 23.97 -2.87
CA ALA A 174 -14.31 23.39 -3.54
C ALA A 174 -14.50 21.91 -3.18
N TYR A 175 -13.42 21.15 -3.07
CA TYR A 175 -13.43 19.75 -2.62
C TYR A 175 -13.95 19.64 -1.19
N HIS A 176 -13.37 20.38 -0.24
CA HIS A 176 -13.81 20.37 1.15
C HIS A 176 -15.28 20.84 1.30
N ALA A 177 -15.69 21.87 0.56
CA ALA A 177 -17.08 22.33 0.56
C ALA A 177 -18.05 21.26 0.04
N ALA A 178 -17.66 20.54 -1.02
CA ALA A 178 -18.46 19.46 -1.60
C ALA A 178 -18.58 18.25 -0.66
N LEU A 179 -17.52 17.93 0.10
CA LEU A 179 -17.55 16.90 1.14
C LEU A 179 -18.44 17.30 2.30
N SER A 180 -18.24 18.50 2.85
CA SER A 180 -19.02 19.02 3.97
C SER A 180 -20.51 19.07 3.68
N ALA A 181 -20.91 19.50 2.48
CA ALA A 181 -22.30 19.51 2.04
C ALA A 181 -22.95 18.12 2.04
N ARG A 182 -22.15 17.07 1.88
CA ARG A 182 -22.59 15.66 1.89
C ARG A 182 -22.40 14.98 3.24
N LYS A 183 -21.88 15.66 4.24
CA LYS A 183 -21.44 15.11 5.53
C LYS A 183 -20.46 13.95 5.34
N LEU A 184 -19.46 14.16 4.48
CA LEU A 184 -18.37 13.25 4.19
C LEU A 184 -17.03 13.92 4.51
N MET A 185 -16.01 13.13 4.69
CA MET A 185 -14.61 13.54 4.89
C MET A 185 -13.68 12.89 3.87
N GLY A 186 -12.50 13.48 3.67
CA GLY A 186 -11.38 12.81 3.02
C GLY A 186 -10.93 11.59 3.85
N PRO A 187 -10.39 10.52 3.22
CA PRO A 187 -9.94 9.35 3.97
C PRO A 187 -8.84 9.69 4.98
N ALA A 188 -7.83 10.46 4.57
CA ALA A 188 -6.71 10.86 5.44
C ALA A 188 -7.16 11.84 6.53
N GLU A 189 -8.02 12.82 6.20
CA GLU A 189 -8.65 13.74 7.15
C GLU A 189 -9.39 12.95 8.24
N ARG A 190 -10.26 12.02 7.84
CA ARG A 190 -11.02 11.17 8.77
C ARG A 190 -10.10 10.37 9.70
N ARG A 191 -9.04 9.78 9.14
CA ARG A 191 -8.03 9.07 9.93
C ARG A 191 -7.39 9.97 10.98
N ASN A 192 -7.06 11.21 10.64
CA ASN A 192 -6.48 12.17 11.59
C ASN A 192 -7.47 12.50 12.72
N HIS A 193 -8.76 12.67 12.43
CA HIS A 193 -9.80 12.86 13.45
C HIS A 193 -9.93 11.64 14.37
N LEU A 194 -9.85 10.41 13.85
CA LEU A 194 -9.88 9.19 14.65
C LEU A 194 -8.63 9.05 15.54
N ILE A 195 -7.45 9.41 15.04
CA ILE A 195 -6.21 9.46 15.83
C ILE A 195 -6.33 10.48 16.96
N ALA A 196 -6.88 11.66 16.69
CA ALA A 196 -7.11 12.67 17.72
C ALA A 196 -8.16 12.23 18.76
N ALA A 197 -9.20 11.51 18.34
CA ALA A 197 -10.17 10.91 19.27
C ALA A 197 -9.50 9.84 20.15
N LEU A 198 -8.66 8.99 19.57
CA LEU A 198 -7.87 8.00 20.31
C LEU A 198 -6.95 8.67 21.35
N GLU A 199 -6.25 9.74 20.98
CA GLU A 199 -5.40 10.52 21.90
C GLU A 199 -6.19 11.00 23.11
N ARG A 200 -7.40 11.53 22.91
CA ARG A 200 -8.27 12.01 24.00
C ARG A 200 -8.73 10.86 24.91
N ARG A 201 -9.16 9.74 24.32
CA ARG A 201 -9.57 8.55 25.10
C ARG A 201 -8.44 7.97 25.94
N LEU A 202 -7.23 7.96 25.40
CA LEU A 202 -6.02 7.59 26.17
C LEU A 202 -5.76 8.61 27.30
N ALA A 203 -6.08 9.89 27.11
CA ALA A 203 -5.96 10.90 28.16
C ALA A 203 -6.92 10.66 29.33
N GLU A 204 -8.09 10.07 29.07
CA GLU A 204 -9.10 9.70 30.07
C GLU A 204 -8.81 8.38 30.78
N ASN A 205 -7.69 7.71 30.46
CA ASN A 205 -7.28 6.42 31.00
C ASN A 205 -8.30 5.28 30.79
N VAL A 206 -9.08 5.35 29.71
CA VAL A 206 -10.07 4.30 29.35
C VAL A 206 -9.39 3.02 28.91
N VAL A 207 -8.13 3.10 28.45
CA VAL A 207 -7.31 1.95 28.04
C VAL A 207 -6.28 1.66 29.12
N GLU A 208 -6.35 0.50 29.75
CA GLU A 208 -5.55 0.19 30.93
C GLU A 208 -4.06 -0.06 30.62
N SER A 209 -3.74 -0.76 29.53
CA SER A 209 -2.36 -1.15 29.20
C SER A 209 -2.09 -1.10 27.69
N PRO A 210 -2.00 0.10 27.09
CA PRO A 210 -1.68 0.23 25.68
C PRO A 210 -0.19 -0.01 25.42
N ILE A 211 0.10 -0.84 24.42
CA ILE A 211 1.44 -1.05 23.87
C ILE A 211 1.40 -0.60 22.41
N ILE A 212 2.30 0.29 22.01
CA ILE A 212 2.33 0.79 20.65
C ILE A 212 3.69 0.55 20.01
N THR A 213 3.69 -0.07 18.82
CA THR A 213 4.90 -0.32 18.04
C THR A 213 4.76 0.27 16.64
N THR A 214 4.99 1.54 16.52
CA THR A 214 4.96 2.24 15.22
C THR A 214 5.91 3.43 15.23
N SER A 215 6.42 3.79 14.06
CA SER A 215 7.23 5.00 13.86
C SER A 215 6.55 6.05 12.98
N ALA A 216 5.23 5.95 12.78
CA ALA A 216 4.49 6.87 11.95
C ALA A 216 4.32 8.25 12.62
N LYS A 217 4.72 9.32 11.94
CA LYS A 217 4.63 10.72 12.42
C LYS A 217 3.21 11.10 12.83
N ALA A 218 2.20 10.69 12.05
CA ALA A 218 0.80 11.02 12.29
C ALA A 218 0.29 10.59 13.68
N VAL A 219 0.94 9.62 14.32
CA VAL A 219 0.58 9.14 15.66
C VAL A 219 1.53 9.61 16.76
N ALA A 220 2.44 10.57 16.49
CA ALA A 220 3.41 11.06 17.47
C ALA A 220 2.78 11.52 18.79
N ARG A 221 1.62 12.19 18.74
CA ARG A 221 0.88 12.61 19.94
C ARG A 221 0.35 11.41 20.72
N VAL A 222 -0.18 10.40 20.04
CA VAL A 222 -0.64 9.15 20.65
C VAL A 222 0.55 8.43 21.30
N LEU A 223 1.68 8.31 20.59
CA LEU A 223 2.92 7.73 21.12
C LEU A 223 3.38 8.44 22.40
N ARG A 224 3.46 9.78 22.36
CA ARG A 224 3.80 10.58 23.55
C ARG A 224 2.84 10.31 24.71
N ARG A 225 1.53 10.26 24.40
CA ARG A 225 0.52 10.03 25.44
C ARG A 225 0.69 8.67 26.07
N VAL A 226 0.85 7.61 25.26
CA VAL A 226 1.09 6.25 25.74
C VAL A 226 2.37 6.16 26.55
N ALA A 227 3.46 6.80 26.11
CA ALA A 227 4.74 6.81 26.83
C ALA A 227 4.67 7.42 28.24
N LEU A 228 3.73 8.34 28.46
CA LEU A 228 3.51 9.01 29.75
C LEU A 228 2.49 8.32 30.65
N MET A 229 1.78 7.30 30.17
CA MET A 229 0.82 6.54 30.97
C MET A 229 1.55 5.56 31.91
N PRO A 230 1.07 5.33 33.14
CA PRO A 230 1.72 4.43 34.10
C PRO A 230 1.92 3.00 33.58
N ASN A 231 0.95 2.50 32.78
CA ASN A 231 0.98 1.15 32.21
C ASN A 231 1.08 1.18 30.67
N GLY A 232 1.39 2.33 30.09
CA GLY A 232 1.58 2.47 28.64
C GLY A 232 3.03 2.22 28.25
N HIS A 233 3.24 1.60 27.10
CA HIS A 233 4.57 1.26 26.62
C HIS A 233 4.70 1.58 25.13
N VAL A 234 5.75 2.30 24.76
CA VAL A 234 6.12 2.56 23.37
C VAL A 234 7.36 1.75 23.03
N ILE A 235 7.29 0.97 21.96
CA ILE A 235 8.41 0.14 21.51
C ILE A 235 8.80 0.60 20.11
N LEU A 236 10.00 1.18 19.98
CA LEU A 236 10.52 1.69 18.72
C LEU A 236 11.44 0.66 18.04
N PRO A 237 11.38 0.55 16.71
CA PRO A 237 12.26 -0.34 15.97
C PRO A 237 13.61 0.31 15.67
N GLY A 238 14.69 -0.19 16.24
CA GLY A 238 16.04 0.08 15.77
C GLY A 238 16.50 1.53 15.83
N VAL A 239 16.16 2.26 16.91
CA VAL A 239 16.81 3.55 17.19
C VAL A 239 18.29 3.28 17.42
N ASP A 240 19.16 3.98 16.69
CA ASP A 240 20.60 3.82 16.84
C ASP A 240 21.12 4.63 18.03
N LEU A 241 21.17 3.97 19.19
CA LEU A 241 21.68 4.57 20.41
C LEU A 241 23.22 4.60 20.46
N ALA A 242 23.90 3.94 19.52
CA ALA A 242 25.36 3.95 19.42
C ALA A 242 25.91 5.11 18.57
N LEU A 243 25.06 5.82 17.86
CA LEU A 243 25.44 7.02 17.11
C LEU A 243 25.90 8.10 18.09
N SER A 244 27.02 8.79 17.80
CA SER A 244 27.46 9.94 18.60
C SER A 244 26.40 11.05 18.54
N ASP A 245 26.36 11.91 19.58
CA ASP A 245 25.41 13.02 19.63
C ASP A 245 25.60 13.98 18.45
N GLU A 246 26.84 14.26 18.05
CA GLU A 246 27.15 15.06 16.86
C GLU A 246 26.52 14.49 15.58
N ARG A 247 26.71 13.18 15.33
CA ARG A 247 26.15 12.51 14.16
C ARG A 247 24.59 12.44 14.21
N TRP A 248 24.07 12.31 15.42
CA TRP A 248 22.62 12.32 15.63
C TRP A 248 22.03 13.71 15.36
N ASP A 249 22.71 14.78 15.83
CA ASP A 249 22.27 16.15 15.63
C ASP A 249 22.34 16.57 14.16
N ASP A 250 23.34 16.10 13.43
CA ASP A 250 23.47 16.33 11.99
C ASP A 250 22.32 15.73 11.15
N LEU A 251 21.52 14.84 11.71
CA LEU A 251 20.31 14.33 11.06
C LEU A 251 19.13 15.32 11.08
N SER A 252 19.31 16.51 11.60
CA SER A 252 18.26 17.56 11.55
C SER A 252 18.15 18.15 10.15
N ALA A 253 16.93 18.30 9.65
CA ALA A 253 16.64 18.73 8.27
C ALA A 253 16.99 20.20 7.98
N ALA A 254 17.11 21.04 9.00
CA ALA A 254 17.37 22.47 8.89
C ALA A 254 18.68 22.84 9.59
N THR A 255 19.65 23.33 8.82
CA THR A 255 20.71 24.17 9.35
C THR A 255 20.55 25.55 8.73
N ASP A 256 20.26 26.55 9.54
CA ASP A 256 20.44 27.92 9.11
C ASP A 256 21.94 28.14 8.86
N ASP A 257 22.31 28.46 7.63
CA ASP A 257 23.65 29.01 7.41
C ASP A 257 23.72 30.42 8.04
N ALA A 258 24.94 30.89 8.24
CA ALA A 258 25.19 32.22 8.85
C ALA A 258 24.57 33.41 8.07
N GLN A 259 23.90 33.16 6.95
CA GLN A 259 23.26 34.13 6.06
C GLN A 259 21.71 33.95 6.01
N GLY A 260 21.14 33.01 6.79
CA GLY A 260 19.69 32.80 6.85
C GLY A 260 19.09 32.06 5.64
N PHE A 261 19.94 31.57 4.74
CA PHE A 261 19.52 30.66 3.68
C PHE A 261 19.65 29.22 4.20
N GLY A 262 18.56 28.67 4.67
CA GLY A 262 18.50 27.26 5.08
C GLY A 262 19.04 26.34 3.99
N ARG A 263 20.25 25.84 4.17
CA ARG A 263 20.81 24.82 3.28
C ARG A 263 20.14 23.51 3.63
N ARG A 264 19.13 23.12 2.85
CA ARG A 264 18.46 21.83 3.01
C ARG A 264 19.49 20.73 2.76
N ARG A 265 19.86 20.01 3.82
CA ARG A 265 20.65 18.79 3.71
C ARG A 265 19.72 17.67 3.27
N ASN A 266 20.19 16.82 2.37
CA ASN A 266 19.45 15.62 1.96
C ASN A 266 19.63 14.50 3.00
N VAL A 267 19.26 14.78 4.25
CA VAL A 267 19.39 13.86 5.39
C VAL A 267 18.17 12.92 5.52
N GLU A 268 17.08 13.22 4.83
CA GLU A 268 15.82 12.45 4.86
C GLU A 268 16.01 11.01 4.34
N VAL A 269 17.04 10.75 3.54
CA VAL A 269 17.41 9.42 3.06
C VAL A 269 18.10 8.55 4.12
N HIS A 270 18.56 9.17 5.22
CA HIS A 270 19.21 8.43 6.29
C HIS A 270 18.19 7.61 7.08
N PRO A 271 18.44 6.31 7.36
CA PRO A 271 17.46 5.44 8.03
C PRO A 271 16.98 5.95 9.40
N GLN A 272 17.83 6.69 10.13
CA GLN A 272 17.50 7.23 11.45
C GLN A 272 16.79 8.58 11.42
N PHE A 273 16.71 9.25 10.27
CA PHE A 273 16.08 10.56 10.15
C PHE A 273 14.62 10.57 10.65
N HIS A 274 13.82 9.60 10.18
CA HIS A 274 12.41 9.53 10.56
C HIS A 274 12.22 9.23 12.05
N LEU A 275 13.09 8.41 12.64
CA LEU A 275 13.03 8.12 14.08
C LEU A 275 13.43 9.34 14.90
N LYS A 276 14.49 10.07 14.51
CA LYS A 276 14.85 11.34 15.15
C LYS A 276 13.70 12.34 15.10
N HIS A 277 13.16 12.57 13.90
CA HIS A 277 12.06 13.51 13.74
C HIS A 277 10.81 13.11 14.54
N LEU A 278 10.52 11.80 14.65
CA LEU A 278 9.46 11.30 15.50
C LEU A 278 9.71 11.65 16.98
N LEU A 279 10.92 11.41 17.49
CA LEU A 279 11.29 11.73 18.87
C LEU A 279 11.20 13.24 19.13
N GLU A 280 11.63 14.08 18.19
CA GLU A 280 11.47 15.54 18.25
C GLU A 280 9.99 15.95 18.37
N LEU A 281 9.10 15.36 17.53
CA LEU A 281 7.65 15.59 17.60
C LEU A 281 7.04 15.11 18.94
N MET A 282 7.57 14.05 19.50
CA MET A 282 7.16 13.54 20.80
C MET A 282 7.74 14.39 21.97
N GLY A 283 8.76 15.22 21.70
CA GLY A 283 9.49 15.95 22.73
C GLY A 283 10.19 15.03 23.73
N ILE A 284 10.79 13.96 23.24
CA ILE A 284 11.51 12.93 24.01
C ILE A 284 12.96 12.90 23.55
N ASP A 285 13.89 12.96 24.51
CA ASP A 285 15.30 12.85 24.21
C ASP A 285 15.71 11.38 24.02
N ARG A 286 16.71 11.15 23.16
CA ARG A 286 17.26 9.81 22.89
C ARG A 286 17.78 9.11 24.16
N SER A 287 18.28 9.86 25.13
CA SER A 287 18.78 9.36 26.40
C SER A 287 17.68 8.83 27.33
N GLU A 288 16.41 9.15 27.07
CA GLU A 288 15.26 8.66 27.84
C GLU A 288 14.77 7.29 27.37
N ILE A 289 15.37 6.73 26.30
CA ILE A 289 14.96 5.46 25.70
C ILE A 289 15.67 4.30 26.37
N ASP A 290 14.90 3.42 27.00
CA ASP A 290 15.39 2.16 27.54
C ASP A 290 15.57 1.11 26.41
N VAL A 291 16.48 0.15 26.60
CA VAL A 291 16.69 -0.95 25.64
C VAL A 291 15.98 -2.19 26.13
N LEU A 292 15.13 -2.80 25.28
CA LEU A 292 14.55 -4.10 25.61
C LEU A 292 15.63 -5.19 25.64
N PRO A 293 15.62 -6.09 26.66
CA PRO A 293 16.56 -7.19 26.73
C PRO A 293 16.35 -8.13 25.53
N THR A 294 17.43 -8.41 24.80
CA THR A 294 17.45 -9.33 23.66
C THR A 294 18.41 -10.46 23.89
N ALA A 295 18.11 -11.66 23.41
CA ALA A 295 19.00 -12.81 23.49
C ALA A 295 20.30 -12.64 22.66
N GLN A 296 20.30 -11.70 21.71
CA GLN A 296 21.46 -11.38 20.86
C GLN A 296 22.01 -10.02 21.23
N SER A 297 23.03 -10.01 22.08
CA SER A 297 23.78 -8.80 22.48
C SER A 297 24.94 -8.54 21.52
N GLU A 298 24.75 -8.60 20.19
CA GLU A 298 25.88 -8.58 19.29
C GLU A 298 25.93 -7.41 18.30
N PRO A 299 27.14 -6.98 17.92
CA PRO A 299 27.49 -5.71 17.29
C PRO A 299 27.12 -5.58 15.81
N LYS A 300 26.17 -6.36 15.30
CA LYS A 300 25.70 -6.19 13.89
C LYS A 300 25.18 -4.75 13.67
N GLY A 301 24.58 -4.15 14.67
CA GLY A 301 24.13 -2.77 14.64
C GLY A 301 25.25 -1.76 14.41
N ALA A 302 26.44 -1.99 14.99
CA ALA A 302 27.56 -1.06 14.86
C ALA A 302 28.08 -0.94 13.41
N ALA A 303 28.18 -2.05 12.67
CA ALA A 303 28.57 -2.01 11.26
C ALA A 303 27.50 -1.34 10.37
N ILE A 304 26.22 -1.58 10.66
CA ILE A 304 25.11 -0.94 9.93
C ILE A 304 25.10 0.56 10.18
N SER A 305 25.28 1.00 11.42
CA SER A 305 25.39 2.41 11.80
C SER A 305 26.50 3.13 11.02
N GLU A 306 27.68 2.48 10.88
CA GLU A 306 28.79 3.05 10.12
C GLU A 306 28.55 3.06 8.61
N ILE A 307 27.84 2.08 8.05
CA ILE A 307 27.51 2.03 6.61
C ILE A 307 26.61 3.19 6.21
N PHE A 308 25.65 3.57 7.05
CA PHE A 308 24.69 4.64 6.77
C PHE A 308 25.13 6.01 7.32
N CYS A 309 26.42 6.22 7.63
CA CYS A 309 26.86 7.54 8.06
C CYS A 309 26.68 8.59 6.94
N LEU A 310 26.41 9.83 7.35
CA LEU A 310 26.36 10.95 6.39
C LEU A 310 27.70 11.13 5.67
N PRO A 311 27.72 11.65 4.43
CA PRO A 311 28.94 11.82 3.64
C PRO A 311 30.05 12.59 4.36
N GLU A 312 29.68 13.56 5.19
CA GLU A 312 30.60 14.40 5.97
C GLU A 312 31.41 13.58 6.97
N HIS A 313 30.85 12.47 7.48
CA HIS A 313 31.48 11.57 8.44
C HIS A 313 32.20 10.38 7.79
N SER A 314 32.16 10.23 6.46
CA SER A 314 32.73 9.07 5.75
C SER A 314 34.24 8.92 5.91
N VAL A 315 34.97 10.02 6.16
CA VAL A 315 36.43 10.01 6.40
C VAL A 315 36.79 9.16 7.62
N GLN A 316 35.90 9.08 8.62
CA GLN A 316 36.12 8.28 9.84
C GLN A 316 36.20 6.77 9.56
N TRP A 317 35.69 6.31 8.41
CA TRP A 317 35.77 4.90 7.99
C TRP A 317 37.21 4.38 7.92
N GLN A 318 38.17 5.21 7.55
CA GLN A 318 39.57 4.80 7.46
C GLN A 318 40.11 4.34 8.83
N GLY A 319 39.73 5.05 9.89
CA GLY A 319 40.18 4.77 11.28
C GLY A 319 39.39 3.68 12.01
N LEU A 320 38.27 3.16 11.46
CA LEU A 320 37.46 2.17 12.15
C LEU A 320 38.19 0.82 12.28
N PRO A 321 38.07 0.15 13.44
CA PRO A 321 38.61 -1.20 13.62
C PRO A 321 37.87 -2.20 12.69
N ALA A 322 38.58 -3.26 12.28
CA ALA A 322 38.07 -4.24 11.31
C ALA A 322 36.73 -4.86 11.75
N VAL A 323 36.50 -5.07 13.03
CA VAL A 323 35.25 -5.62 13.56
C VAL A 323 34.05 -4.73 13.27
N ARG A 324 34.22 -3.40 13.28
CA ARG A 324 33.15 -2.43 12.95
C ARG A 324 32.90 -2.28 11.44
N LYS A 325 33.82 -2.75 10.62
CA LYS A 325 33.71 -2.78 9.15
C LYS A 325 33.19 -4.10 8.61
N SER A 326 33.00 -5.10 9.47
CA SER A 326 32.72 -6.48 9.05
C SER A 326 31.23 -6.79 9.12
N LEU A 327 30.73 -7.32 8.01
CA LEU A 327 29.43 -8.00 7.90
C LEU A 327 29.68 -9.44 7.48
N PRO A 328 30.10 -10.34 8.40
CA PRO A 328 30.60 -11.67 8.07
C PRO A 328 29.59 -12.58 7.35
N HIS A 329 28.31 -12.26 7.46
CA HIS A 329 27.23 -12.99 6.81
C HIS A 329 26.72 -12.34 5.51
N ALA A 330 27.17 -11.12 5.18
CA ALA A 330 26.83 -10.48 3.91
C ALA A 330 27.58 -11.18 2.76
N LYS A 331 26.87 -11.42 1.68
CA LYS A 331 27.43 -12.02 0.45
C LYS A 331 27.00 -11.18 -0.72
N TRP A 332 27.97 -10.87 -1.59
CA TRP A 332 27.73 -10.25 -2.88
C TRP A 332 27.50 -11.34 -3.92
N LEU A 333 26.51 -11.16 -4.78
CA LEU A 333 26.25 -12.02 -5.91
C LEU A 333 26.07 -11.14 -7.14
N GLU A 334 26.83 -11.40 -8.16
CA GLU A 334 26.76 -10.76 -9.46
C GLU A 334 26.18 -11.74 -10.47
N ALA A 335 25.19 -11.33 -11.22
CA ALA A 335 24.53 -12.12 -12.24
C ALA A 335 24.70 -11.47 -13.62
N GLU A 336 24.76 -12.27 -14.67
CA GLU A 336 24.95 -11.79 -16.04
C GLU A 336 23.70 -11.08 -16.59
N ASP A 337 22.52 -11.54 -16.15
CA ASP A 337 21.24 -10.96 -16.53
C ASP A 337 20.18 -11.11 -15.42
N SER A 338 19.05 -10.45 -15.61
CA SER A 338 17.93 -10.45 -14.66
C SER A 338 17.25 -11.84 -14.49
N ALA A 339 17.36 -12.72 -15.46
CA ALA A 339 16.81 -14.07 -15.36
C ALA A 339 17.70 -14.95 -14.49
N GLN A 340 19.02 -14.82 -14.66
CA GLN A 340 20.02 -15.50 -13.85
C GLN A 340 19.98 -14.98 -12.41
N GLU A 341 19.85 -13.67 -12.22
CA GLU A 341 19.65 -13.04 -10.90
C GLU A 341 18.43 -13.64 -10.18
N ALA A 342 17.26 -13.64 -10.82
CA ALA A 342 16.04 -14.19 -10.24
C ALA A 342 16.18 -15.68 -9.87
N LYS A 343 16.86 -16.48 -10.72
CA LYS A 343 17.12 -17.89 -10.47
C LYS A 343 18.07 -18.09 -9.29
N ALA A 344 19.14 -17.29 -9.21
CA ALA A 344 20.11 -17.38 -8.13
C ALA A 344 19.47 -17.02 -6.77
N ILE A 345 18.65 -15.96 -6.73
CA ILE A 345 17.88 -15.58 -5.55
C ILE A 345 16.93 -16.72 -5.13
N ALA A 346 16.16 -17.27 -6.08
CA ALA A 346 15.23 -18.35 -5.79
C ALA A 346 15.93 -19.60 -5.22
N VAL A 347 17.10 -19.99 -5.77
CA VAL A 347 17.93 -21.09 -5.25
C VAL A 347 18.40 -20.79 -3.82
N ARG A 348 18.83 -19.56 -3.53
CA ARG A 348 19.25 -19.16 -2.19
C ARG A 348 18.09 -19.20 -1.19
N ILE A 349 16.91 -18.73 -1.57
CA ILE A 349 15.70 -18.80 -0.73
C ILE A 349 15.35 -20.26 -0.45
N ARG A 350 15.30 -21.11 -1.49
CA ARG A 350 15.01 -22.53 -1.33
C ARG A 350 15.99 -23.21 -0.37
N GLY A 351 17.30 -23.00 -0.57
CA GLY A 351 18.32 -23.57 0.31
C GLY A 351 18.21 -23.06 1.75
N ALA A 352 17.76 -21.83 1.96
CA ALA A 352 17.51 -21.32 3.32
C ALA A 352 16.31 -22.00 3.99
N LEU A 353 15.28 -22.38 3.23
CA LEU A 353 14.09 -23.05 3.73
C LEU A 353 14.33 -24.53 4.12
N GLU A 354 15.46 -25.11 3.75
CA GLU A 354 15.87 -26.45 4.21
C GLU A 354 16.27 -26.46 5.71
N VAL A 355 16.54 -25.28 6.28
CA VAL A 355 16.81 -25.14 7.70
C VAL A 355 15.49 -24.92 8.45
N ALA A 356 15.14 -25.79 9.38
CA ALA A 356 13.91 -25.71 10.15
C ALA A 356 13.75 -24.33 10.83
N HIS A 357 12.55 -23.79 10.75
CA HIS A 357 12.16 -22.49 11.34
C HIS A 357 12.90 -21.25 10.78
N LYS A 358 13.72 -21.40 9.74
CA LYS A 358 14.38 -20.27 9.12
C LYS A 358 13.41 -19.48 8.25
N ARG A 359 13.27 -18.19 8.54
CA ARG A 359 12.52 -17.24 7.71
C ARG A 359 13.48 -16.56 6.73
N THR A 360 13.03 -16.37 5.50
CA THR A 360 13.80 -15.70 4.45
C THR A 360 12.93 -14.68 3.76
N ALA A 361 13.46 -13.47 3.56
CA ALA A 361 12.79 -12.39 2.87
C ALA A 361 13.61 -11.92 1.67
N LEU A 362 12.93 -11.62 0.57
CA LEU A 362 13.46 -10.82 -0.53
C LEU A 362 12.99 -9.39 -0.36
N ILE A 363 13.92 -8.44 -0.30
CA ILE A 363 13.63 -7.01 -0.26
C ILE A 363 14.12 -6.42 -1.58
N THR A 364 13.21 -5.89 -2.38
CA THR A 364 13.52 -5.28 -3.67
C THR A 364 12.52 -4.17 -4.01
N PRO A 365 12.96 -3.05 -4.58
CA PRO A 365 12.08 -2.05 -5.19
C PRO A 365 11.61 -2.50 -6.59
N ASP A 366 12.29 -3.47 -7.22
CA ASP A 366 11.97 -3.98 -8.55
C ASP A 366 10.85 -5.03 -8.50
N ARG A 367 9.67 -4.64 -8.97
CA ARG A 367 8.49 -5.53 -9.04
C ARG A 367 8.65 -6.65 -10.05
N GLU A 368 9.36 -6.42 -11.14
CA GLU A 368 9.58 -7.48 -12.15
C GLU A 368 10.49 -8.58 -11.59
N LEU A 369 11.54 -8.19 -10.87
CA LEU A 369 12.39 -9.14 -10.16
C LEU A 369 11.59 -9.96 -9.14
N ALA A 370 10.75 -9.30 -8.32
CA ALA A 370 9.90 -9.99 -7.36
C ALA A 370 8.99 -11.05 -8.01
N VAL A 371 8.31 -10.68 -9.11
CA VAL A 371 7.44 -11.59 -9.87
C VAL A 371 8.22 -12.75 -10.48
N ARG A 372 9.41 -12.48 -11.04
CA ARG A 372 10.28 -13.54 -11.60
C ARG A 372 10.74 -14.54 -10.54
N VAL A 373 11.18 -14.06 -9.39
CA VAL A 373 11.59 -14.90 -8.26
C VAL A 373 10.42 -15.73 -7.74
N ALA A 374 9.24 -15.10 -7.54
CA ALA A 374 8.02 -15.80 -7.13
C ALA A 374 7.64 -16.91 -8.14
N GLY A 375 7.76 -16.62 -9.44
CA GLY A 375 7.55 -17.60 -10.51
C GLY A 375 8.50 -18.81 -10.43
N GLN A 376 9.78 -18.59 -10.14
CA GLN A 376 10.75 -19.68 -9.96
C GLN A 376 10.43 -20.52 -8.72
N LEU A 377 10.08 -19.90 -7.60
CA LEU A 377 9.73 -20.58 -6.36
C LEU A 377 8.46 -21.42 -6.51
N ARG A 378 7.44 -20.90 -7.21
CA ARG A 378 6.19 -21.62 -7.49
C ARG A 378 6.42 -22.92 -8.26
N ARG A 379 7.41 -22.97 -9.16
CA ARG A 379 7.79 -24.21 -9.87
C ARG A 379 8.24 -25.32 -8.93
N TRP A 380 8.68 -24.99 -7.73
CA TRP A 380 9.05 -25.93 -6.67
C TRP A 380 7.97 -26.10 -5.60
N GLY A 381 6.74 -25.61 -5.87
CA GLY A 381 5.63 -25.70 -4.93
C GLY A 381 5.74 -24.73 -3.74
N ILE A 382 6.69 -23.78 -3.78
CA ILE A 382 6.88 -22.79 -2.71
C ILE A 382 5.98 -21.60 -2.99
N GLN A 383 5.03 -21.35 -2.07
CA GLN A 383 4.19 -20.16 -2.08
C GLN A 383 4.89 -19.04 -1.31
N VAL A 384 4.92 -17.85 -1.90
CA VAL A 384 5.51 -16.65 -1.30
C VAL A 384 4.42 -15.68 -0.84
N ASP A 385 4.65 -15.03 0.27
CA ASP A 385 3.84 -13.90 0.73
C ASP A 385 4.40 -12.60 0.13
N ASP A 386 3.75 -12.11 -0.92
CA ASP A 386 4.15 -10.88 -1.62
C ASP A 386 3.43 -9.67 -1.01
N SER A 387 4.21 -8.72 -0.45
CA SER A 387 3.67 -7.54 0.22
C SER A 387 2.87 -6.59 -0.70
N ALA A 388 3.18 -6.56 -1.99
CA ALA A 388 2.48 -5.70 -2.93
C ALA A 388 1.22 -6.37 -3.53
N GLY A 389 1.09 -7.70 -3.37
CA GLY A 389 -0.01 -8.46 -3.97
C GLY A 389 0.02 -8.46 -5.51
N ILE A 390 -1.08 -8.88 -6.09
CA ILE A 390 -1.30 -8.85 -7.54
C ILE A 390 -2.42 -7.85 -7.82
N PRO A 391 -2.20 -6.83 -8.66
CA PRO A 391 -3.28 -5.92 -9.06
C PRO A 391 -4.47 -6.70 -9.62
N LEU A 392 -5.69 -6.33 -9.21
CA LEU A 392 -6.91 -7.02 -9.66
C LEU A 392 -6.98 -7.13 -11.19
N LEU A 393 -6.56 -6.07 -11.90
CA LEU A 393 -6.53 -6.02 -13.36
C LEU A 393 -5.55 -7.02 -14.02
N GLN A 394 -4.64 -7.62 -13.26
CA GLN A 394 -3.72 -8.68 -13.73
C GLN A 394 -4.20 -10.08 -13.35
N THR A 395 -5.27 -10.18 -12.57
CA THR A 395 -5.89 -11.46 -12.25
C THR A 395 -6.82 -11.93 -13.38
N PRO A 396 -7.11 -13.23 -13.51
CA PRO A 396 -8.04 -13.71 -14.52
C PRO A 396 -9.40 -13.00 -14.49
N PRO A 397 -10.09 -12.78 -13.35
CA PRO A 397 -11.31 -12.02 -13.32
C PRO A 397 -11.15 -10.57 -13.82
N GLY A 398 -10.08 -9.90 -13.40
CA GLY A 398 -9.82 -8.53 -13.82
C GLY A 398 -9.52 -8.41 -15.32
N THR A 399 -8.76 -9.34 -15.89
CA THR A 399 -8.47 -9.36 -17.34
C THR A 399 -9.71 -9.67 -18.17
N LEU A 400 -10.64 -10.50 -17.67
CA LEU A 400 -11.94 -10.72 -18.34
C LEU A 400 -12.78 -9.45 -18.32
N ALA A 401 -12.87 -8.77 -17.18
CA ALA A 401 -13.59 -7.50 -17.07
C ALA A 401 -13.03 -6.45 -18.04
N LEU A 402 -11.70 -6.33 -18.14
CA LEU A 402 -11.05 -5.44 -19.10
C LEU A 402 -11.35 -5.83 -20.54
N ALA A 403 -11.34 -7.12 -20.88
CA ALA A 403 -11.66 -7.59 -22.21
C ALA A 403 -13.10 -7.24 -22.62
N LEU A 404 -14.05 -7.32 -21.67
CA LEU A 404 -15.44 -6.90 -21.91
C LEU A 404 -15.56 -5.38 -22.13
N VAL A 405 -14.84 -4.58 -21.33
CA VAL A 405 -14.79 -3.11 -21.51
C VAL A 405 -14.14 -2.74 -22.85
N ASP A 406 -13.06 -3.43 -23.22
CA ASP A 406 -12.39 -3.23 -24.53
C ASP A 406 -13.32 -3.60 -25.69
N ALA A 407 -14.13 -4.64 -25.55
CA ALA A 407 -15.13 -4.98 -26.56
C ALA A 407 -16.19 -3.88 -26.74
N ILE A 408 -16.66 -3.27 -25.64
CA ILE A 408 -17.58 -2.13 -25.71
C ILE A 408 -16.90 -0.95 -26.42
N SER A 409 -15.69 -0.57 -25.99
CA SER A 409 -14.97 0.60 -26.50
C SER A 409 -14.57 0.45 -27.96
N SER A 410 -14.22 -0.76 -28.40
CA SER A 410 -13.89 -1.09 -29.79
C SER A 410 -15.12 -1.42 -30.63
N ARG A 411 -16.34 -1.22 -30.08
CA ARG A 411 -17.62 -1.59 -30.73
C ARG A 411 -17.63 -3.04 -31.22
N PHE A 412 -17.20 -3.96 -30.35
CA PHE A 412 -17.17 -5.39 -30.64
C PHE A 412 -16.36 -5.73 -31.89
N SER A 413 -15.13 -5.20 -31.99
CA SER A 413 -14.18 -5.59 -33.01
C SER A 413 -13.91 -7.10 -32.97
N ALA A 414 -13.59 -7.70 -34.11
CA ALA A 414 -13.29 -9.13 -34.19
C ALA A 414 -12.17 -9.57 -33.21
N SER A 415 -11.14 -8.74 -33.04
CA SER A 415 -10.05 -9.01 -32.07
C SER A 415 -10.51 -9.03 -30.62
N ALA A 416 -11.39 -8.09 -30.22
CA ALA A 416 -11.92 -8.03 -28.88
C ALA A 416 -12.83 -9.22 -28.57
N ILE A 417 -13.68 -9.63 -29.52
CA ILE A 417 -14.50 -10.84 -29.39
C ILE A 417 -13.63 -12.08 -29.23
N LEU A 418 -12.61 -12.23 -30.05
CA LEU A 418 -11.69 -13.38 -29.94
C LEU A 418 -10.90 -13.35 -28.61
N ALA A 419 -10.57 -12.18 -28.09
CA ALA A 419 -9.93 -12.06 -26.78
C ALA A 419 -10.84 -12.57 -25.66
N ILE A 420 -12.12 -12.19 -25.66
CA ILE A 420 -13.13 -12.69 -24.71
C ILE A 420 -13.30 -14.21 -24.87
N ALA A 421 -13.50 -14.69 -26.09
CA ALA A 421 -13.77 -16.10 -26.35
C ALA A 421 -12.59 -17.01 -26.00
N LYS A 422 -11.35 -16.55 -26.17
CA LYS A 422 -10.11 -17.27 -25.79
C LYS A 422 -9.75 -17.12 -24.33
N HIS A 423 -10.41 -16.25 -23.58
CA HIS A 423 -10.05 -15.96 -22.21
C HIS A 423 -10.14 -17.23 -21.33
N PRO A 424 -9.16 -17.47 -20.42
CA PRO A 424 -9.11 -18.71 -19.62
C PRO A 424 -10.38 -19.00 -18.80
N LEU A 425 -11.09 -17.98 -18.35
CA LEU A 425 -12.31 -18.15 -17.55
C LEU A 425 -13.58 -18.33 -18.38
N THR A 426 -13.56 -18.02 -19.68
CA THR A 426 -14.74 -18.15 -20.53
C THR A 426 -15.03 -19.61 -20.80
N PHE A 427 -16.19 -20.11 -20.35
CA PHE A 427 -16.58 -21.52 -20.43
C PHE A 427 -15.44 -22.47 -20.03
N ALA A 428 -14.87 -22.25 -18.84
CA ALA A 428 -13.69 -22.98 -18.36
C ALA A 428 -13.99 -24.42 -17.88
N GLY A 429 -15.23 -24.88 -17.95
CA GLY A 429 -15.69 -26.18 -17.52
C GLY A 429 -15.25 -27.36 -18.42
N ALA A 430 -15.94 -28.50 -18.30
CA ALA A 430 -15.63 -29.73 -19.01
C ALA A 430 -15.67 -29.59 -20.53
N GLU A 431 -16.50 -28.70 -21.05
CA GLU A 431 -16.68 -28.43 -22.48
C GLU A 431 -15.65 -27.45 -23.07
N ARG A 432 -14.65 -27.04 -22.30
CA ARG A 432 -13.67 -26.02 -22.73
C ARG A 432 -12.96 -26.35 -24.05
N LEU A 433 -12.67 -27.59 -24.34
CA LEU A 433 -12.00 -27.99 -25.59
C LEU A 433 -12.91 -27.80 -26.80
N ALA A 434 -14.18 -28.25 -26.68
CA ALA A 434 -15.18 -28.05 -27.74
C ALA A 434 -15.44 -26.57 -27.99
N TRP A 435 -15.53 -25.75 -26.93
CA TRP A 435 -15.61 -24.30 -27.05
C TRP A 435 -14.42 -23.72 -27.85
N LEU A 436 -13.19 -24.10 -27.52
CA LEU A 436 -11.99 -23.61 -28.20
C LEU A 436 -11.92 -24.04 -29.67
N ASP A 437 -12.50 -25.18 -30.03
CA ASP A 437 -12.57 -25.61 -31.43
C ASP A 437 -13.48 -24.66 -32.24
N HIS A 438 -14.65 -24.31 -31.75
CA HIS A 438 -15.50 -23.29 -32.38
C HIS A 438 -14.84 -21.90 -32.41
N VAL A 439 -14.08 -21.54 -31.37
CA VAL A 439 -13.31 -20.27 -31.36
C VAL A 439 -12.23 -20.25 -32.44
N ARG A 440 -11.57 -21.40 -32.72
CA ARG A 440 -10.61 -21.51 -33.84
C ARG A 440 -11.29 -21.36 -35.18
N GLU A 441 -12.44 -21.97 -35.38
CA GLU A 441 -13.23 -21.85 -36.60
C GLU A 441 -13.68 -20.41 -36.81
N LEU A 442 -14.16 -19.74 -35.76
CA LEU A 442 -14.48 -18.31 -35.78
C LEU A 442 -13.24 -17.47 -36.14
N ASP A 443 -12.09 -17.70 -35.52
CA ASP A 443 -10.85 -16.98 -35.82
C ASP A 443 -10.48 -17.12 -37.31
N LEU A 444 -10.54 -18.33 -37.84
CA LEU A 444 -10.27 -18.58 -39.27
C LEU A 444 -11.26 -17.84 -40.18
N ALA A 445 -12.56 -17.84 -39.87
CA ALA A 445 -13.60 -17.19 -40.63
C ALA A 445 -13.47 -15.65 -40.65
N LEU A 446 -12.89 -15.08 -39.58
CA LEU A 446 -12.71 -13.63 -39.43
C LEU A 446 -11.41 -13.10 -40.03
N ARG A 447 -10.49 -13.96 -40.47
CA ARG A 447 -9.23 -13.55 -41.12
C ARG A 447 -9.46 -12.97 -42.52
N GLY A 448 -8.56 -12.07 -42.92
CA GLY A 448 -8.55 -11.47 -44.26
C GLY A 448 -9.15 -10.07 -44.33
N THR A 449 -10.22 -9.86 -45.11
CA THR A 449 -10.84 -8.55 -45.26
C THR A 449 -11.32 -7.95 -43.93
N PRO A 450 -11.21 -6.61 -43.74
CA PRO A 450 -11.70 -5.97 -42.54
C PRO A 450 -13.17 -6.33 -42.28
N ASN A 451 -13.43 -6.87 -41.11
CA ASN A 451 -14.80 -7.08 -40.63
C ASN A 451 -15.33 -5.73 -40.17
N GLY A 452 -16.57 -5.42 -40.43
CA GLY A 452 -17.22 -4.26 -39.80
C GLY A 452 -17.19 -4.40 -38.26
N VAL A 453 -17.64 -3.39 -37.55
CA VAL A 453 -17.79 -3.40 -36.10
C VAL A 453 -19.18 -3.86 -35.67
N GLY A 454 -19.30 -4.42 -34.48
CA GLY A 454 -20.55 -4.92 -33.90
C GLY A 454 -20.79 -6.41 -34.13
N LEU A 455 -21.59 -7.01 -33.27
CA LEU A 455 -21.93 -8.44 -33.32
C LEU A 455 -22.62 -8.79 -34.65
N SER A 456 -23.48 -7.91 -35.16
CA SER A 456 -24.15 -8.08 -36.44
C SER A 456 -23.21 -8.12 -37.66
N ALA A 457 -22.05 -7.45 -37.60
CA ALA A 457 -21.06 -7.50 -38.67
C ALA A 457 -20.38 -8.88 -38.73
N ILE A 458 -20.10 -9.49 -37.60
CA ILE A 458 -19.57 -10.87 -37.52
C ILE A 458 -20.62 -11.85 -38.05
N THR A 459 -21.89 -11.71 -37.66
CA THR A 459 -22.98 -12.55 -38.16
C THR A 459 -23.08 -12.48 -39.70
N ARG A 460 -23.10 -11.27 -40.28
CA ARG A 460 -23.10 -11.11 -41.73
C ARG A 460 -21.87 -11.73 -42.42
N ARG A 461 -20.72 -11.64 -41.78
CA ARG A 461 -19.48 -12.22 -42.32
C ARG A 461 -19.57 -13.75 -42.38
N LEU A 462 -20.10 -14.39 -41.36
CA LEU A 462 -20.28 -15.84 -41.32
C LEU A 462 -21.33 -16.29 -42.36
N GLN A 463 -22.42 -15.56 -42.52
CA GLN A 463 -23.46 -15.82 -43.52
C GLN A 463 -22.97 -15.66 -44.95
N ALA A 464 -22.06 -14.70 -45.19
CA ALA A 464 -21.50 -14.42 -46.52
C ALA A 464 -20.40 -15.40 -46.94
N ALA A 465 -20.03 -16.37 -46.08
CA ALA A 465 -19.04 -17.40 -46.42
C ALA A 465 -19.54 -18.27 -47.59
N ARG A 466 -18.63 -18.67 -48.49
CA ARG A 466 -18.97 -19.49 -49.70
C ARG A 466 -19.61 -20.86 -49.34
N LYS A 467 -19.32 -21.36 -48.13
CA LYS A 467 -19.99 -22.53 -47.53
C LYS A 467 -20.20 -22.15 -46.04
N PRO A 468 -21.37 -21.67 -45.67
CA PRO A 468 -21.67 -21.39 -44.26
C PRO A 468 -21.65 -22.67 -43.45
N ASP A 469 -20.98 -22.62 -42.30
CA ASP A 469 -20.98 -23.69 -41.35
C ASP A 469 -22.15 -23.50 -40.37
N GLU A 470 -23.15 -24.40 -40.43
CA GLU A 470 -24.35 -24.31 -39.61
C GLU A 470 -24.04 -24.49 -38.11
N GLN A 471 -23.07 -25.31 -37.76
CA GLN A 471 -22.71 -25.53 -36.33
C GLN A 471 -22.04 -24.28 -35.78
N LEU A 472 -21.09 -23.70 -36.51
CA LEU A 472 -20.44 -22.44 -36.12
C LEU A 472 -21.44 -21.30 -36.04
N MET A 473 -22.42 -21.21 -36.95
CA MET A 473 -23.44 -20.18 -36.92
C MET A 473 -24.39 -20.31 -35.74
N THR A 474 -24.79 -21.52 -35.38
CA THR A 474 -25.61 -21.79 -34.20
C THR A 474 -24.86 -21.39 -32.93
N TRP A 475 -23.64 -21.88 -32.74
CA TRP A 475 -22.78 -21.51 -31.63
C TRP A 475 -22.53 -19.99 -31.56
N TRP A 476 -22.25 -19.34 -32.70
CA TRP A 476 -22.08 -17.88 -32.74
C TRP A 476 -23.34 -17.13 -32.31
N SER A 477 -24.51 -17.60 -32.70
CA SER A 477 -25.79 -17.01 -32.31
C SER A 477 -25.97 -17.00 -30.78
N GLU A 478 -25.55 -18.06 -30.09
CA GLU A 478 -25.58 -18.15 -28.64
C GLU A 478 -24.60 -17.13 -28.02
N VAL A 479 -23.34 -17.09 -28.52
CA VAL A 479 -22.32 -16.12 -28.05
C VAL A 479 -22.79 -14.68 -28.28
N ALA A 480 -23.34 -14.37 -29.45
CA ALA A 480 -23.85 -13.06 -29.78
C ALA A 480 -25.01 -12.65 -28.87
N THR A 481 -25.87 -13.60 -28.50
CA THR A 481 -26.98 -13.37 -27.58
C THR A 481 -26.48 -13.03 -26.18
N LEU A 482 -25.45 -13.73 -25.68
CA LEU A 482 -24.83 -13.44 -24.40
C LEU A 482 -24.18 -12.05 -24.35
N LEU A 483 -23.55 -11.62 -25.43
CA LEU A 483 -22.83 -10.34 -25.50
C LEU A 483 -23.73 -9.16 -25.88
N ALA A 484 -24.91 -9.39 -26.49
CA ALA A 484 -25.83 -8.35 -26.98
C ALA A 484 -26.25 -7.29 -25.92
N PRO A 485 -26.41 -7.62 -24.62
CA PRO A 485 -26.73 -6.60 -23.61
C PRO A 485 -25.67 -5.51 -23.49
N LEU A 486 -24.40 -5.81 -23.82
CA LEU A 486 -23.28 -4.87 -23.77
C LEU A 486 -23.24 -3.91 -24.99
N GLU A 487 -23.81 -4.26 -26.14
CA GLU A 487 -23.91 -3.34 -27.30
C GLU A 487 -24.80 -2.11 -27.04
N ARG A 488 -25.66 -2.18 -26.01
CA ARG A 488 -26.65 -1.14 -25.70
C ARG A 488 -26.30 -0.34 -24.47
N THR A 489 -25.01 -0.12 -24.22
CA THR A 489 -24.54 0.55 -22.99
C THR A 489 -24.38 2.06 -23.14
N ASP A 490 -24.27 2.59 -24.35
CA ASP A 490 -23.97 4.01 -24.65
C ASP A 490 -24.95 5.02 -24.02
N SER A 491 -26.19 4.60 -23.72
CA SER A 491 -27.24 5.46 -23.17
C SER A 491 -27.64 5.08 -21.73
N LYS A 492 -26.96 4.11 -21.12
CA LYS A 492 -27.30 3.62 -19.77
C LYS A 492 -26.57 4.39 -18.68
N PRO A 493 -27.19 4.56 -17.49
CA PRO A 493 -26.49 4.99 -16.30
C PRO A 493 -25.31 4.06 -15.98
N PHE A 494 -24.25 4.59 -15.39
CA PHE A 494 -23.02 3.84 -15.12
C PHE A 494 -23.25 2.57 -14.28
N ASN A 495 -24.11 2.65 -13.26
CA ASN A 495 -24.45 1.49 -12.44
C ASN A 495 -25.12 0.35 -13.23
N ASP A 496 -25.94 0.70 -14.23
CA ASP A 496 -26.58 -0.28 -15.09
C ASP A 496 -25.58 -0.93 -16.05
N VAL A 497 -24.58 -0.16 -16.50
CA VAL A 497 -23.46 -0.70 -17.29
C VAL A 497 -22.66 -1.70 -16.46
N LEU A 498 -22.31 -1.37 -15.20
CA LEU A 498 -21.59 -2.28 -14.30
C LEU A 498 -22.38 -3.55 -14.01
N SER A 499 -23.69 -3.43 -13.76
CA SER A 499 -24.57 -4.58 -13.56
C SER A 499 -24.62 -5.46 -14.81
N THR A 500 -24.73 -4.85 -15.99
CA THR A 500 -24.72 -5.59 -17.25
C THR A 500 -23.38 -6.31 -17.47
N LEU A 501 -22.25 -5.65 -17.20
CA LEU A 501 -20.92 -6.26 -17.28
C LEU A 501 -20.78 -7.47 -16.35
N ARG A 502 -21.22 -7.34 -15.09
CA ARG A 502 -21.21 -8.43 -14.12
C ARG A 502 -22.05 -9.61 -14.60
N ASP A 503 -23.27 -9.34 -15.04
CA ASP A 503 -24.21 -10.39 -15.45
C ASP A 503 -23.70 -11.16 -16.68
N VAL A 504 -23.10 -10.45 -17.66
CA VAL A 504 -22.47 -11.07 -18.82
C VAL A 504 -21.21 -11.86 -18.41
N ALA A 505 -20.36 -11.31 -17.53
CA ALA A 505 -19.19 -12.02 -17.03
C ALA A 505 -19.58 -13.30 -16.30
N THR A 506 -20.60 -13.24 -15.45
CA THR A 506 -21.15 -14.41 -14.74
C THR A 506 -21.65 -15.48 -15.72
N SER A 507 -22.38 -15.07 -16.76
CA SER A 507 -22.87 -16.00 -17.79
C SER A 507 -21.72 -16.64 -18.60
N LEU A 508 -20.68 -15.89 -18.93
CA LEU A 508 -19.50 -16.41 -19.65
C LEU A 508 -18.64 -17.36 -18.81
N THR A 509 -18.77 -17.32 -17.50
CA THR A 509 -17.95 -18.11 -16.57
C THR A 509 -18.75 -19.21 -15.84
N ASP A 510 -19.97 -19.50 -16.30
CA ASP A 510 -20.89 -20.47 -15.66
C ASP A 510 -21.09 -20.19 -14.15
N GLY A 511 -21.11 -18.92 -13.77
CA GLY A 511 -21.27 -18.52 -12.36
C GLY A 511 -20.02 -18.72 -11.50
N ALA A 512 -18.83 -18.90 -12.10
CA ALA A 512 -17.58 -19.07 -11.35
C ALA A 512 -16.98 -17.74 -10.85
N ILE A 513 -17.55 -16.60 -11.24
CA ILE A 513 -17.16 -15.25 -10.79
C ILE A 513 -18.37 -14.55 -10.17
#